data_b49fd92207fc5f16afe297fb15f2c6c2
#
_entry.id   b49fd92207fc5f16afe297fb15f2c6c2
#
_cell.length_a   1.000
_cell.length_b   1.000
_cell.length_c   1.000
_cell.angle_alpha   90.00
_cell.angle_beta   90.00
_cell.angle_gamma   90.00
#
_symmetry.space_group_name_H-M   'P 1'
#
loop_
_entity.id
_entity.type
_entity.pdbx_description
1 polymer ?
#
loop_
_entity_poly.entity_id
_entity_poly.type
_entity_poly.pdbx_seq_one_letter_code
_entity_poly.pdbx_strand_id
1 'polypeptide(L)'
;MTDNGTPEPTAPDTIVLVHGFWVTPLSWEKWVERYEDRGYRVLTPTYPGFEGGVEALREDPSPIEELTFPTIIEHIGGIIEELDKPPIIGHSAGGVLTQILLDHRYGAAGVAIDSVPAEGVRVTPVSQIRSLFPILKNPANRHRAVGFTPEQFHYAFANTISREESDEVYERYHIPASGRLVWVGATANFTPGHQENYVNFSNEDRAPLLLIGGSEDNIMPPAVNQSNVKHYRHAKSPTDHKEFEGRSHYTVIGGEGWEEVADYALEWAVEHAKRPAA
;
A
#
# COMPACT_ATOMS: atom_id res chain seq x y z
N MET A 1 34.35 -0.59 -38.15
CA MET A 1 32.91 -0.44 -37.79
C MET A 1 32.83 -0.47 -36.29
N THR A 2 32.79 0.68 -35.64
CA THR A 2 32.62 0.80 -34.19
C THR A 2 31.13 0.63 -33.95
N ASP A 3 30.82 -0.45 -33.28
CA ASP A 3 29.46 -0.69 -32.74
C ASP A 3 29.14 0.46 -31.77
N ASN A 4 28.35 1.42 -32.21
CA ASN A 4 27.77 2.44 -31.36
C ASN A 4 26.57 1.81 -30.65
N GLY A 5 26.84 0.82 -29.79
CA GLY A 5 25.83 0.27 -28.91
C GLY A 5 25.22 1.40 -28.10
N THR A 6 23.91 1.65 -28.31
CA THR A 6 23.15 2.51 -27.40
C THR A 6 23.29 1.90 -26.00
N PRO A 7 23.77 2.67 -25.00
CA PRO A 7 23.90 2.12 -23.65
C PRO A 7 22.57 1.51 -23.20
N GLU A 8 22.58 0.32 -22.60
CA GLU A 8 21.36 -0.32 -22.12
C GLU A 8 20.73 0.50 -20.98
N PRO A 9 19.39 0.56 -20.91
CA PRO A 9 18.70 1.21 -19.81
C PRO A 9 19.14 0.63 -18.47
N THR A 10 19.47 1.50 -17.51
CA THR A 10 19.87 1.06 -16.17
C THR A 10 18.63 0.69 -15.35
N ALA A 11 18.64 -0.52 -14.76
CA ALA A 11 17.63 -0.94 -13.80
C ALA A 11 17.83 -0.20 -12.47
N PRO A 12 16.76 0.04 -11.69
CA PRO A 12 16.88 0.56 -10.34
C PRO A 12 17.61 -0.44 -9.44
N ASP A 13 18.39 0.03 -8.49
CA ASP A 13 19.09 -0.79 -7.50
C ASP A 13 18.38 -0.85 -6.15
N THR A 14 17.43 0.05 -5.94
CA THR A 14 16.72 0.24 -4.66
C THR A 14 15.21 0.14 -4.88
N ILE A 15 14.52 -0.57 -3.98
CA ILE A 15 13.06 -0.71 -3.93
C ILE A 15 12.56 -0.14 -2.60
N VAL A 16 11.46 0.62 -2.62
CA VAL A 16 10.81 1.13 -1.41
C VAL A 16 9.50 0.39 -1.19
N LEU A 17 9.31 -0.21 0.00
CA LEU A 17 8.09 -0.91 0.39
C LEU A 17 7.34 -0.10 1.46
N VAL A 18 6.08 0.24 1.19
CA VAL A 18 5.23 1.08 2.06
C VAL A 18 4.11 0.24 2.66
N HIS A 19 4.11 0.09 3.99
CA HIS A 19 3.17 -0.78 4.70
C HIS A 19 1.75 -0.19 4.80
N GLY A 20 0.78 -1.02 5.18
CA GLY A 20 -0.61 -0.64 5.39
C GLY A 20 -0.92 -0.13 6.78
N PHE A 21 -2.21 0.16 7.04
CA PHE A 21 -2.74 0.34 8.40
C PHE A 21 -2.77 -1.01 9.12
N TRP A 22 -2.79 -0.98 10.45
CA TRP A 22 -2.84 -2.13 11.36
C TRP A 22 -1.62 -3.06 11.33
N VAL A 23 -0.57 -2.68 10.58
CA VAL A 23 0.70 -3.39 10.52
C VAL A 23 1.87 -2.41 10.53
N THR A 24 3.09 -2.91 10.78
CA THR A 24 4.35 -2.15 10.70
C THR A 24 5.16 -2.57 9.47
N PRO A 25 6.34 -1.98 9.21
CA PRO A 25 7.28 -2.47 8.18
C PRO A 25 7.61 -3.96 8.30
N LEU A 26 7.44 -4.57 9.48
CA LEU A 26 7.65 -6.01 9.70
C LEU A 26 6.77 -6.87 8.76
N SER A 27 5.62 -6.36 8.32
CA SER A 27 4.76 -7.08 7.36
C SER A 27 5.43 -7.38 6.02
N TRP A 28 6.50 -6.67 5.71
CA TRP A 28 7.29 -6.82 4.49
C TRP A 28 8.51 -7.74 4.63
N GLU A 29 8.76 -8.36 5.81
CA GLU A 29 10.00 -9.09 6.08
C GLU A 29 10.33 -10.15 5.01
N LYS A 30 9.32 -10.89 4.52
CA LYS A 30 9.50 -11.91 3.46
C LYS A 30 9.84 -11.28 2.10
N TRP A 31 9.24 -10.13 1.78
CA TRP A 31 9.51 -9.40 0.54
C TRP A 31 10.91 -8.78 0.56
N VAL A 32 11.33 -8.26 1.72
CA VAL A 32 12.69 -7.74 1.92
C VAL A 32 13.70 -8.83 1.62
N GLU A 33 13.62 -10.00 2.30
CA GLU A 33 14.50 -11.13 2.07
C GLU A 33 14.52 -11.54 0.58
N ARG A 34 13.34 -11.70 -0.03
CA ARG A 34 13.22 -12.12 -1.42
C ARG A 34 13.85 -11.15 -2.41
N TYR A 35 13.70 -9.85 -2.19
CA TYR A 35 14.22 -8.84 -3.11
C TYR A 35 15.72 -8.59 -2.88
N GLU A 36 16.19 -8.68 -1.63
CA GLU A 36 17.63 -8.64 -1.30
C GLU A 36 18.38 -9.84 -1.90
N ASP A 37 17.79 -11.04 -1.87
CA ASP A 37 18.33 -12.23 -2.54
C ASP A 37 18.44 -12.07 -4.07
N ARG A 38 17.66 -11.16 -4.65
CA ARG A 38 17.75 -10.79 -6.07
C ARG A 38 18.69 -9.62 -6.34
N GLY A 39 19.39 -9.13 -5.31
CA GLY A 39 20.43 -8.10 -5.41
C GLY A 39 19.91 -6.66 -5.30
N TYR A 40 18.65 -6.44 -4.91
CA TYR A 40 18.13 -5.10 -4.68
C TYR A 40 18.40 -4.65 -3.25
N ARG A 41 18.67 -3.37 -3.08
CA ARG A 41 18.56 -2.71 -1.78
C ARG A 41 17.08 -2.46 -1.49
N VAL A 42 16.58 -2.90 -0.33
CA VAL A 42 15.17 -2.72 0.05
C VAL A 42 15.05 -1.77 1.24
N LEU A 43 14.22 -0.76 1.09
CA LEU A 43 13.87 0.16 2.17
C LEU A 43 12.39 -0.01 2.55
N THR A 44 12.15 -0.10 3.85
CA THR A 44 10.81 -0.17 4.44
C THR A 44 10.61 1.01 5.39
N PRO A 45 10.33 2.23 4.87
CA PRO A 45 10.17 3.41 5.72
C PRO A 45 9.13 3.18 6.81
N THR A 46 9.50 3.50 8.05
CA THR A 46 8.61 3.52 9.20
C THR A 46 7.83 4.82 9.21
N TYR A 47 6.53 4.80 9.49
CA TYR A 47 5.78 6.05 9.67
C TYR A 47 6.20 6.74 10.98
N PRO A 48 6.06 8.08 11.07
CA PRO A 48 6.31 8.78 12.33
C PRO A 48 5.47 8.18 13.47
N GLY A 49 6.12 7.90 14.58
CA GLY A 49 5.51 7.25 15.75
C GLY A 49 5.52 5.72 15.75
N PHE A 50 6.06 5.07 14.70
CA PHE A 50 6.13 3.60 14.60
C PHE A 50 7.50 3.03 15.01
N GLU A 51 8.41 3.85 15.47
CA GLU A 51 9.82 3.49 15.72
C GLU A 51 9.99 2.37 16.76
N GLY A 52 9.01 2.23 17.68
CA GLY A 52 9.01 1.19 18.70
C GLY A 52 8.60 -0.21 18.23
N GLY A 53 8.08 -0.33 17.02
CA GLY A 53 7.62 -1.61 16.48
C GLY A 53 6.31 -2.12 17.06
N VAL A 54 6.03 -3.42 16.84
CA VAL A 54 4.72 -4.03 17.14
C VAL A 54 4.38 -3.99 18.64
N GLU A 55 5.28 -4.43 19.50
CA GLU A 55 5.05 -4.52 20.94
C GLU A 55 4.81 -3.16 21.57
N ALA A 56 5.62 -2.17 21.23
CA ALA A 56 5.48 -0.81 21.77
C ALA A 56 4.15 -0.17 21.36
N LEU A 57 3.73 -0.34 20.10
CA LEU A 57 2.46 0.22 19.61
C LEU A 57 1.22 -0.51 20.13
N ARG A 58 1.35 -1.76 20.57
CA ARG A 58 0.29 -2.46 21.30
C ARG A 58 0.17 -1.98 22.75
N GLU A 59 1.29 -1.70 23.39
CA GLU A 59 1.34 -1.21 24.77
C GLU A 59 0.89 0.24 24.85
N ASP A 60 1.43 1.10 23.99
CA ASP A 60 1.06 2.53 23.89
C ASP A 60 0.95 2.99 22.43
N PRO A 61 -0.25 3.00 21.86
CA PRO A 61 -0.47 3.49 20.51
C PRO A 61 -0.64 5.02 20.41
N SER A 62 -0.50 5.76 21.49
CA SER A 62 -0.71 7.23 21.50
C SER A 62 0.15 8.00 20.51
N PRO A 63 1.41 7.59 20.17
CA PRO A 63 2.22 8.30 19.18
C PRO A 63 1.60 8.38 17.78
N ILE A 64 0.71 7.45 17.43
CA ILE A 64 0.12 7.37 16.08
C ILE A 64 -1.31 7.89 16.00
N GLU A 65 -1.94 8.32 17.09
CA GLU A 65 -3.36 8.71 17.13
C GLU A 65 -3.66 9.90 16.20
N GLU A 66 -2.80 10.90 16.20
CA GLU A 66 -2.98 12.14 15.41
C GLU A 66 -2.23 12.11 14.06
N LEU A 67 -1.78 10.95 13.62
CA LEU A 67 -1.07 10.80 12.35
C LEU A 67 -1.96 11.21 11.15
N THR A 68 -1.37 11.85 10.16
CA THR A 68 -2.04 12.37 8.97
C THR A 68 -1.41 11.84 7.68
N PHE A 69 -2.17 11.79 6.59
CA PHE A 69 -1.59 11.46 5.28
C PHE A 69 -0.47 12.44 4.88
N PRO A 70 -0.66 13.78 5.00
CA PRO A 70 0.42 14.71 4.69
C PRO A 70 1.71 14.46 5.47
N THR A 71 1.60 14.19 6.79
CA THR A 71 2.78 13.90 7.61
C THR A 71 3.53 12.65 7.14
N ILE A 72 2.80 11.60 6.78
CA ILE A 72 3.41 10.37 6.24
C ILE A 72 4.05 10.63 4.88
N ILE A 73 3.36 11.34 3.98
CA ILE A 73 3.85 11.66 2.63
C ILE A 73 5.11 12.52 2.69
N GLU A 74 5.14 13.55 3.56
CA GLU A 74 6.32 14.38 3.75
C GLU A 74 7.51 13.57 4.26
N HIS A 75 7.28 12.70 5.24
CA HIS A 75 8.32 11.85 5.81
C HIS A 75 8.88 10.84 4.78
N ILE A 76 8.02 10.09 4.10
CA ILE A 76 8.45 9.10 3.10
C ILE A 76 9.04 9.82 1.88
N GLY A 77 8.43 10.92 1.45
CA GLY A 77 8.92 11.75 0.33
C GLY A 77 10.34 12.23 0.58
N GLY A 78 10.65 12.74 1.78
CA GLY A 78 11.99 13.15 2.15
C GLY A 78 13.03 12.02 2.08
N ILE A 79 12.63 10.79 2.47
CA ILE A 79 13.51 9.61 2.33
C ILE A 79 13.74 9.29 0.84
N ILE A 80 12.70 9.35 0.01
CA ILE A 80 12.78 9.00 -1.41
C ILE A 80 13.58 10.05 -2.20
N GLU A 81 13.51 11.33 -1.81
CA GLU A 81 14.28 12.41 -2.47
C GLU A 81 15.79 12.20 -2.39
N GLU A 82 16.27 11.51 -1.35
CA GLU A 82 17.69 11.16 -1.22
C GLU A 82 18.13 9.96 -2.10
N LEU A 83 17.16 9.33 -2.77
CA LEU A 83 17.36 8.14 -3.60
C LEU A 83 17.22 8.49 -5.08
N ASP A 84 17.81 7.66 -5.94
CA ASP A 84 17.71 7.82 -7.40
C ASP A 84 16.37 7.27 -7.94
N LYS A 85 15.24 7.92 -7.55
CA LYS A 85 13.87 7.59 -7.99
C LYS A 85 13.57 6.09 -7.95
N PRO A 86 13.55 5.45 -6.79
CA PRO A 86 13.27 4.01 -6.67
C PRO A 86 11.83 3.68 -7.08
N PRO A 87 11.53 2.47 -7.54
CA PRO A 87 10.18 1.94 -7.53
C PRO A 87 9.60 1.94 -6.11
N ILE A 88 8.31 2.26 -6.01
CA ILE A 88 7.58 2.30 -4.74
C ILE A 88 6.48 1.23 -4.79
N ILE A 89 6.48 0.29 -3.86
CA ILE A 89 5.47 -0.76 -3.75
C ILE A 89 4.75 -0.59 -2.42
N GLY A 90 3.44 -0.39 -2.45
CA GLY A 90 2.66 -0.17 -1.23
C GLY A 90 1.47 -1.11 -1.14
N HIS A 91 1.18 -1.58 0.08
CA HIS A 91 0.04 -2.44 0.36
C HIS A 91 -1.01 -1.70 1.19
N SER A 92 -2.29 -1.90 0.90
CA SER A 92 -3.40 -1.31 1.66
C SER A 92 -3.33 0.22 1.70
N ALA A 93 -3.17 0.83 2.88
CA ALA A 93 -2.91 2.26 3.01
C ALA A 93 -1.61 2.67 2.29
N GLY A 94 -0.57 1.83 2.32
CA GLY A 94 0.64 2.03 1.52
C GLY A 94 0.36 2.12 0.02
N GLY A 95 -0.69 1.46 -0.47
CA GLY A 95 -1.12 1.53 -1.86
C GLY A 95 -1.65 2.92 -2.25
N VAL A 96 -2.49 3.55 -1.44
CA VAL A 96 -2.93 4.94 -1.71
C VAL A 96 -1.81 5.94 -1.48
N LEU A 97 -0.94 5.70 -0.48
CA LEU A 97 0.27 6.51 -0.28
C LEU A 97 1.19 6.44 -1.51
N THR A 98 1.38 5.26 -2.11
CA THR A 98 2.12 5.10 -3.36
C THR A 98 1.50 5.94 -4.48
N GLN A 99 0.18 5.92 -4.65
CA GLN A 99 -0.51 6.72 -5.65
C GLN A 99 -0.28 8.23 -5.43
N ILE A 100 -0.34 8.71 -4.17
CA ILE A 100 -0.10 10.13 -3.82
C ILE A 100 1.39 10.48 -4.06
N LEU A 101 2.32 9.61 -3.67
CA LEU A 101 3.75 9.83 -3.90
C LEU A 101 4.07 9.96 -5.41
N LEU A 102 3.47 9.10 -6.25
CA LEU A 102 3.63 9.23 -7.71
C LEU A 102 2.99 10.52 -8.25
N ASP A 103 1.86 10.95 -7.72
CA ASP A 103 1.23 12.24 -8.09
C ASP A 103 2.14 13.43 -7.76
N HIS A 104 2.88 13.33 -6.67
CA HIS A 104 3.92 14.29 -6.27
C HIS A 104 5.27 14.07 -6.98
N ARG A 105 5.33 13.16 -7.97
CA ARG A 105 6.52 12.85 -8.80
C ARG A 105 7.68 12.16 -8.06
N TYR A 106 7.40 11.54 -6.92
CA TYR A 106 8.33 10.63 -6.27
C TYR A 106 8.37 9.28 -7.00
N GLY A 107 9.56 8.66 -7.03
CA GLY A 107 9.75 7.34 -7.64
C GLY A 107 9.72 7.33 -9.18
N ALA A 108 10.10 6.20 -9.76
CA ALA A 108 10.12 5.97 -11.21
C ALA A 108 9.04 4.98 -11.69
N ALA A 109 8.48 4.21 -10.79
CA ALA A 109 7.31 3.34 -11.00
C ALA A 109 6.61 3.10 -9.65
N GLY A 110 5.34 2.77 -9.65
CA GLY A 110 4.60 2.40 -8.43
C GLY A 110 3.77 1.15 -8.59
N VAL A 111 3.66 0.39 -7.50
CA VAL A 111 2.74 -0.75 -7.39
C VAL A 111 1.86 -0.53 -6.16
N ALA A 112 0.55 -0.48 -6.35
CA ALA A 112 -0.44 -0.32 -5.29
C ALA A 112 -1.22 -1.63 -5.14
N ILE A 113 -0.94 -2.37 -4.05
CA ILE A 113 -1.50 -3.69 -3.78
C ILE A 113 -2.69 -3.53 -2.81
N ASP A 114 -3.87 -4.04 -3.18
CA ASP A 114 -5.11 -3.96 -2.40
C ASP A 114 -5.31 -2.57 -1.76
N SER A 115 -5.16 -1.55 -2.61
CA SER A 115 -5.06 -0.15 -2.19
C SER A 115 -6.33 0.34 -1.49
N VAL A 116 -6.17 1.04 -0.38
CA VAL A 116 -7.22 1.93 0.14
C VAL A 116 -7.67 2.87 -0.99
N PRO A 117 -8.98 3.13 -1.15
CA PRO A 117 -9.48 4.00 -2.21
C PRO A 117 -8.96 5.43 -2.02
N ALA A 118 -8.47 6.02 -3.12
CA ALA A 118 -8.25 7.46 -3.19
C ALA A 118 -9.59 8.20 -3.22
N GLU A 119 -9.57 9.51 -2.90
CA GLU A 119 -10.74 10.37 -3.06
C GLU A 119 -11.30 10.27 -4.49
N GLY A 120 -12.62 10.15 -4.62
CA GLY A 120 -13.31 9.95 -5.90
C GLY A 120 -13.73 8.51 -6.16
N VAL A 121 -13.07 7.52 -5.59
CA VAL A 121 -13.45 6.09 -5.68
C VAL A 121 -14.64 5.83 -4.76
N ARG A 122 -15.86 5.73 -5.33
CA ARG A 122 -17.13 5.72 -4.57
C ARG A 122 -17.79 4.36 -4.43
N VAL A 123 -17.08 3.30 -4.73
CA VAL A 123 -17.59 1.93 -4.57
C VAL A 123 -17.36 1.47 -3.14
N THR A 124 -18.42 1.01 -2.48
CA THR A 124 -18.39 0.57 -1.08
C THR A 124 -19.09 -0.78 -0.94
N PRO A 125 -18.42 -1.90 -1.25
CA PRO A 125 -19.00 -3.24 -1.14
C PRO A 125 -19.40 -3.62 0.29
N VAL A 126 -20.35 -4.55 0.42
CA VAL A 126 -20.86 -5.00 1.72
C VAL A 126 -19.76 -5.60 2.60
N SER A 127 -18.82 -6.35 2.01
CA SER A 127 -17.68 -6.92 2.76
C SER A 127 -16.80 -5.82 3.34
N GLN A 128 -16.52 -4.74 2.59
CA GLN A 128 -15.78 -3.58 3.08
C GLN A 128 -16.50 -2.89 4.25
N ILE A 129 -17.81 -2.65 4.10
CA ILE A 129 -18.61 -2.06 5.17
C ILE A 129 -18.53 -2.93 6.43
N ARG A 130 -18.69 -4.24 6.29
CA ARG A 130 -18.62 -5.19 7.42
C ARG A 130 -17.24 -5.19 8.07
N SER A 131 -16.16 -5.15 7.27
CA SER A 131 -14.76 -5.09 7.74
C SER A 131 -14.50 -3.83 8.56
N LEU A 132 -14.96 -2.66 8.08
CA LEU A 132 -14.69 -1.38 8.72
C LEU A 132 -15.71 -0.98 9.81
N PHE A 133 -16.88 -1.63 9.86
CA PHE A 133 -17.93 -1.29 10.80
C PHE A 133 -17.50 -1.30 12.27
N PRO A 134 -16.68 -2.26 12.76
CA PRO A 134 -16.20 -2.24 14.15
C PRO A 134 -15.47 -0.93 14.51
N ILE A 135 -14.77 -0.34 13.56
CA ILE A 135 -14.00 0.90 13.73
C ILE A 135 -14.93 2.13 13.58
N LEU A 136 -15.73 2.15 12.52
CA LEU A 136 -16.51 3.34 12.11
C LEU A 136 -17.83 3.52 12.88
N LYS A 137 -18.34 2.49 13.56
CA LYS A 137 -19.58 2.58 14.34
C LYS A 137 -19.51 3.56 15.52
N ASN A 138 -18.31 3.89 15.99
CA ASN A 138 -18.10 4.85 17.08
C ASN A 138 -17.32 6.08 16.59
N PRO A 139 -17.97 7.25 16.46
CA PRO A 139 -17.29 8.48 15.99
C PRO A 139 -16.12 8.93 16.86
N ALA A 140 -16.07 8.56 18.14
CA ALA A 140 -14.95 8.87 19.02
C ALA A 140 -13.65 8.18 18.59
N ASN A 141 -13.74 7.11 17.80
CA ASN A 141 -12.57 6.38 17.28
C ASN A 141 -11.70 7.24 16.37
N ARG A 142 -12.23 8.33 15.79
CA ARG A 142 -11.43 9.27 14.98
C ARG A 142 -10.32 10.00 15.76
N HIS A 143 -10.34 9.94 17.07
CA HIS A 143 -9.40 10.63 17.96
C HIS A 143 -8.56 9.65 18.79
N ARG A 144 -8.47 8.40 18.38
CA ARG A 144 -7.68 7.37 19.06
C ARG A 144 -7.17 6.34 18.07
N ALA A 145 -6.17 5.59 18.49
CA ALA A 145 -5.79 4.38 17.76
C ALA A 145 -6.79 3.25 18.02
N VAL A 146 -7.12 2.50 16.97
CA VAL A 146 -8.12 1.42 17.01
C VAL A 146 -7.62 0.19 16.27
N GLY A 147 -7.84 -0.98 16.87
CA GLY A 147 -7.45 -2.28 16.32
C GLY A 147 -8.64 -3.17 16.01
N PHE A 148 -8.36 -4.31 15.42
CA PHE A 148 -9.29 -5.41 15.24
C PHE A 148 -9.14 -6.43 16.37
N THR A 149 -10.21 -7.15 16.70
CA THR A 149 -10.07 -8.42 17.42
C THR A 149 -9.55 -9.50 16.45
N PRO A 150 -8.99 -10.63 16.95
CA PRO A 150 -8.55 -11.71 16.07
C PRO A 150 -9.63 -12.20 15.10
N GLU A 151 -10.92 -12.25 15.51
CA GLU A 151 -12.05 -12.62 14.65
C GLU A 151 -12.30 -11.60 13.54
N GLN A 152 -12.22 -10.31 13.88
CA GLN A 152 -12.40 -9.22 12.93
C GLN A 152 -11.24 -9.18 11.94
N PHE A 153 -10.03 -9.40 12.41
CA PHE A 153 -8.82 -9.48 11.57
C PHE A 153 -8.91 -10.66 10.60
N HIS A 154 -9.27 -11.85 11.09
CA HIS A 154 -9.48 -13.01 10.23
C HIS A 154 -10.48 -12.71 9.12
N TYR A 155 -11.65 -12.13 9.45
CA TYR A 155 -12.62 -11.77 8.43
C TYR A 155 -12.11 -10.73 7.43
N ALA A 156 -11.46 -9.68 7.91
CA ALA A 156 -11.09 -8.52 7.09
C ALA A 156 -9.82 -8.74 6.26
N PHE A 157 -8.82 -9.47 6.82
CA PHE A 157 -7.48 -9.58 6.26
C PHE A 157 -7.12 -10.98 5.79
N ALA A 158 -7.53 -12.02 6.54
CA ALA A 158 -6.96 -13.35 6.44
C ALA A 158 -8.03 -14.45 6.22
N ASN A 159 -9.12 -14.09 5.54
CA ASN A 159 -10.30 -14.96 5.36
C ASN A 159 -10.07 -16.16 4.45
N THR A 160 -8.93 -16.28 3.78
CA THR A 160 -8.59 -17.40 2.90
C THR A 160 -7.62 -18.41 3.52
N ILE A 161 -7.16 -18.17 4.75
CA ILE A 161 -6.33 -19.10 5.51
C ILE A 161 -7.09 -19.63 6.72
N SER A 162 -6.55 -20.66 7.38
CA SER A 162 -7.15 -21.22 8.58
C SER A 162 -7.22 -20.18 9.71
N ARG A 163 -8.10 -20.42 10.67
CA ARG A 163 -8.19 -19.54 11.85
C ARG A 163 -6.90 -19.56 12.66
N GLU A 164 -6.28 -20.71 12.79
CA GLU A 164 -5.02 -20.90 13.50
C GLU A 164 -3.88 -20.09 12.86
N GLU A 165 -3.70 -20.21 11.55
CA GLU A 165 -2.73 -19.38 10.81
C GLU A 165 -3.03 -17.89 10.90
N SER A 166 -4.32 -17.52 10.82
CA SER A 166 -4.73 -16.12 10.98
C SER A 166 -4.41 -15.56 12.36
N ASP A 167 -4.55 -16.34 13.42
CA ASP A 167 -4.20 -15.93 14.77
C ASP A 167 -2.67 -15.76 14.93
N GLU A 168 -1.85 -16.59 14.29
CA GLU A 168 -0.40 -16.41 14.23
C GLU A 168 0.00 -15.13 13.50
N VAL A 169 -0.65 -14.86 12.36
CA VAL A 169 -0.45 -13.62 11.57
C VAL A 169 -0.85 -12.39 12.38
N TYR A 170 -1.98 -12.47 13.08
CA TYR A 170 -2.43 -11.40 13.97
C TYR A 170 -1.43 -11.11 15.09
N GLU A 171 -0.96 -12.16 15.78
CA GLU A 171 0.01 -12.02 16.87
C GLU A 171 1.37 -11.49 16.37
N ARG A 172 1.75 -11.78 15.14
CA ARG A 172 3.02 -11.29 14.59
C ARG A 172 2.96 -9.84 14.14
N TYR A 173 1.89 -9.41 13.48
CA TYR A 173 1.90 -8.16 12.72
C TYR A 173 0.90 -7.10 13.18
N HIS A 174 -0.24 -7.51 13.78
CA HIS A 174 -1.32 -6.58 14.04
C HIS A 174 -0.96 -5.57 15.12
N ILE A 175 -1.24 -4.30 14.85
CA ILE A 175 -1.19 -3.17 15.79
C ILE A 175 -2.49 -2.35 15.67
N PRO A 176 -2.84 -1.50 16.64
CA PRO A 176 -3.83 -0.46 16.43
C PRO A 176 -3.39 0.50 15.32
N ALA A 177 -4.35 1.06 14.58
CA ALA A 177 -4.09 2.10 13.57
C ALA A 177 -4.73 3.42 13.99
N SER A 178 -4.20 4.55 13.49
CA SER A 178 -4.81 5.87 13.66
C SER A 178 -6.26 5.86 13.16
N GLY A 179 -7.19 6.02 14.07
CA GLY A 179 -8.61 6.13 13.71
C GLY A 179 -8.87 7.35 12.83
N ARG A 180 -8.09 8.43 13.00
CA ARG A 180 -8.16 9.61 12.15
C ARG A 180 -7.92 9.27 10.68
N LEU A 181 -6.85 8.54 10.37
CA LEU A 181 -6.54 8.11 9.00
C LEU A 181 -7.63 7.20 8.41
N VAL A 182 -8.15 6.26 9.21
CA VAL A 182 -9.25 5.38 8.78
C VAL A 182 -10.51 6.19 8.47
N TRP A 183 -10.85 7.17 9.31
CA TRP A 183 -12.01 8.04 9.09
C TRP A 183 -11.84 8.92 7.87
N VAL A 184 -10.67 9.52 7.64
CA VAL A 184 -10.37 10.30 6.42
C VAL A 184 -10.59 9.42 5.18
N GLY A 185 -10.00 8.24 5.13
CA GLY A 185 -10.16 7.31 4.00
C GLY A 185 -11.62 6.90 3.77
N ALA A 186 -12.38 6.63 4.83
CA ALA A 186 -13.77 6.18 4.73
C ALA A 186 -14.75 7.30 4.37
N THR A 187 -14.47 8.55 4.75
CA THR A 187 -15.40 9.68 4.59
C THR A 187 -15.01 10.70 3.52
N ALA A 188 -13.86 10.53 2.87
CA ALA A 188 -13.34 11.45 1.86
C ALA A 188 -14.39 11.83 0.79
N ASN A 189 -15.13 10.84 0.29
CA ASN A 189 -16.12 11.04 -0.76
C ASN A 189 -17.42 11.76 -0.32
N PHE A 190 -17.58 11.99 0.97
CA PHE A 190 -18.75 12.66 1.56
C PHE A 190 -18.41 14.03 2.15
N THR A 191 -17.13 14.40 2.14
CA THR A 191 -16.62 15.66 2.69
C THR A 191 -16.32 16.63 1.54
N PRO A 192 -16.81 17.90 1.58
CA PRO A 192 -16.51 18.89 0.55
C PRO A 192 -15.03 19.26 0.48
N GLY A 193 -14.53 19.53 -0.73
CA GLY A 193 -13.13 19.88 -1.00
C GLY A 193 -12.24 18.64 -1.08
N HIS A 194 -10.98 18.82 -1.46
CA HIS A 194 -10.02 17.73 -1.49
C HIS A 194 -9.62 17.30 -0.09
N GLN A 195 -9.61 16.00 0.12
CA GLN A 195 -9.22 15.37 1.36
C GLN A 195 -7.77 14.90 1.31
N GLU A 196 -7.24 14.46 2.44
CA GLU A 196 -5.82 14.10 2.57
C GLU A 196 -5.40 12.89 1.68
N ASN A 197 -6.34 12.07 1.23
CA ASN A 197 -6.12 10.95 0.30
C ASN A 197 -6.46 11.29 -1.16
N TYR A 198 -6.48 12.58 -1.51
CA TYR A 198 -6.68 13.03 -2.89
C TYR A 198 -5.51 12.63 -3.79
N VAL A 199 -5.84 12.24 -5.02
CA VAL A 199 -4.90 11.96 -6.12
C VAL A 199 -5.40 12.65 -7.37
N ASN A 200 -4.55 13.37 -8.07
CA ASN A 200 -4.86 13.87 -9.40
C ASN A 200 -4.73 12.75 -10.44
N PHE A 201 -5.82 12.03 -10.68
CA PHE A 201 -5.86 10.93 -11.64
C PHE A 201 -5.50 11.34 -13.08
N SER A 202 -5.54 12.64 -13.40
CA SER A 202 -5.20 13.17 -14.72
C SER A 202 -3.75 13.69 -14.81
N ASN A 203 -2.94 13.50 -13.78
CA ASN A 203 -1.54 13.90 -13.80
C ASN A 203 -0.77 13.09 -14.85
N GLU A 204 -0.36 13.77 -15.92
CA GLU A 204 0.37 13.16 -17.05
C GLU A 204 1.85 12.96 -16.77
N ASP A 205 2.38 13.64 -15.75
CA ASP A 205 3.81 13.64 -15.39
C ASP A 205 4.14 12.60 -14.28
N ARG A 206 3.14 11.88 -13.76
CA ARG A 206 3.40 10.82 -12.79
C ARG A 206 4.10 9.62 -13.44
N ALA A 207 4.86 8.88 -12.64
CA ALA A 207 5.44 7.61 -13.08
C ALA A 207 4.35 6.54 -13.36
N PRO A 208 4.69 5.47 -14.13
CA PRO A 208 3.80 4.32 -14.34
C PRO A 208 3.29 3.72 -13.03
N LEU A 209 2.06 3.20 -13.05
CA LEU A 209 1.37 2.62 -11.89
C LEU A 209 0.76 1.27 -12.23
N LEU A 210 1.04 0.26 -11.42
CA LEU A 210 0.34 -1.02 -11.39
C LEU A 210 -0.60 -1.05 -10.18
N LEU A 211 -1.85 -1.43 -10.38
CA LEU A 211 -2.75 -1.78 -9.29
C LEU A 211 -2.90 -3.31 -9.24
N ILE A 212 -2.62 -3.89 -8.08
CA ILE A 212 -2.80 -5.32 -7.82
C ILE A 212 -3.98 -5.48 -6.86
N GLY A 213 -4.83 -6.48 -7.09
CA GLY A 213 -5.94 -6.84 -6.22
C GLY A 213 -6.00 -8.34 -5.92
N GLY A 214 -6.40 -8.72 -4.70
CA GLY A 214 -6.79 -10.08 -4.33
C GLY A 214 -8.29 -10.30 -4.57
N SER A 215 -8.68 -11.41 -5.23
CA SER A 215 -10.09 -11.65 -5.57
C SER A 215 -10.99 -11.92 -4.35
N GLU A 216 -10.39 -12.35 -3.24
CA GLU A 216 -11.09 -12.69 -1.99
C GLU A 216 -10.89 -11.65 -0.88
N ASP A 217 -10.36 -10.47 -1.22
CA ASP A 217 -10.19 -9.39 -0.25
C ASP A 217 -11.54 -8.85 0.27
N ASN A 218 -11.74 -8.93 1.57
CA ASN A 218 -12.95 -8.44 2.21
C ASN A 218 -12.89 -6.95 2.60
N ILE A 219 -11.69 -6.43 2.88
CA ILE A 219 -11.54 -5.03 3.32
C ILE A 219 -11.31 -4.08 2.15
N MET A 220 -10.56 -4.50 1.12
CA MET A 220 -10.37 -3.79 -0.15
C MET A 220 -10.80 -4.65 -1.34
N PRO A 221 -12.12 -4.97 -1.44
CA PRO A 221 -12.61 -5.93 -2.43
C PRO A 221 -12.27 -5.56 -3.88
N PRO A 222 -12.24 -6.52 -4.82
CA PRO A 222 -11.88 -6.29 -6.22
C PRO A 222 -12.61 -5.12 -6.87
N ALA A 223 -13.89 -4.91 -6.53
CA ALA A 223 -14.68 -3.80 -7.07
C ALA A 223 -14.10 -2.41 -6.70
N VAL A 224 -13.44 -2.28 -5.55
CA VAL A 224 -12.74 -1.05 -5.12
C VAL A 224 -11.52 -0.81 -5.98
N ASN A 225 -10.66 -1.83 -6.13
CA ASN A 225 -9.46 -1.76 -6.97
C ASN A 225 -9.81 -1.49 -8.44
N GLN A 226 -10.79 -2.21 -9.00
CA GLN A 226 -11.28 -1.99 -10.36
C GLN A 226 -11.87 -0.59 -10.57
N SER A 227 -12.55 -0.04 -9.55
CA SER A 227 -13.04 1.35 -9.61
C SER A 227 -11.89 2.35 -9.59
N ASN A 228 -10.86 2.12 -8.75
CA ASN A 228 -9.66 2.95 -8.71
C ASN A 228 -8.96 3.00 -10.07
N VAL A 229 -8.73 1.84 -10.70
CA VAL A 229 -8.17 1.74 -12.06
C VAL A 229 -8.95 2.59 -13.08
N LYS A 230 -10.28 2.55 -13.03
CA LYS A 230 -11.13 3.29 -13.98
C LYS A 230 -10.95 4.80 -13.92
N HIS A 231 -10.52 5.34 -12.78
CA HIS A 231 -10.23 6.77 -12.65
C HIS A 231 -9.02 7.20 -13.49
N TYR A 232 -8.05 6.30 -13.70
CA TYR A 232 -6.85 6.56 -14.50
C TYR A 232 -7.04 6.39 -16.02
N ARG A 233 -8.23 6.00 -16.51
CA ARG A 233 -8.50 5.69 -17.92
C ARG A 233 -8.15 6.79 -18.92
N HIS A 234 -8.00 8.02 -18.48
CA HIS A 234 -7.65 9.19 -19.31
C HIS A 234 -6.23 9.69 -19.06
N ALA A 235 -5.50 9.08 -18.12
CA ALA A 235 -4.10 9.42 -17.89
C ALA A 235 -3.24 8.93 -19.08
N LYS A 236 -2.25 9.72 -19.48
CA LYS A 236 -1.28 9.30 -20.51
C LYS A 236 -0.22 8.38 -19.95
N SER A 237 0.13 8.55 -18.68
CA SER A 237 1.08 7.66 -18.02
C SER A 237 0.49 6.26 -17.88
N PRO A 238 1.27 5.20 -18.17
CA PRO A 238 0.79 3.82 -18.09
C PRO A 238 0.14 3.50 -16.75
N THR A 239 -0.99 2.79 -16.82
CA THR A 239 -1.68 2.26 -15.63
C THR A 239 -2.19 0.88 -15.94
N ASP A 240 -1.62 -0.12 -15.27
CA ASP A 240 -1.98 -1.52 -15.44
C ASP A 240 -2.75 -2.04 -14.23
N HIS A 241 -3.44 -3.15 -14.41
CA HIS A 241 -4.17 -3.84 -13.35
C HIS A 241 -3.97 -5.35 -13.44
N LYS A 242 -3.72 -5.97 -12.29
CA LYS A 242 -3.63 -7.42 -12.15
C LYS A 242 -4.44 -7.86 -10.94
N GLU A 243 -5.34 -8.82 -11.14
CA GLU A 243 -6.06 -9.49 -10.06
C GLU A 243 -5.46 -10.90 -9.87
N PHE A 244 -5.22 -11.26 -8.60
CA PHE A 244 -4.75 -12.59 -8.20
C PHE A 244 -5.88 -13.37 -7.57
N GLU A 245 -6.23 -14.47 -8.19
CA GLU A 245 -7.35 -15.32 -7.79
C GLU A 245 -7.09 -16.02 -6.45
N GLY A 246 -8.12 -16.07 -5.60
CA GLY A 246 -8.06 -16.76 -4.30
C GLY A 246 -7.29 -16.00 -3.21
N ARG A 247 -6.80 -14.78 -3.46
CA ARG A 247 -6.02 -14.01 -2.50
C ARG A 247 -6.90 -13.10 -1.65
N SER A 248 -6.69 -13.12 -0.35
CA SER A 248 -7.24 -12.15 0.62
C SER A 248 -6.27 -10.97 0.81
N HIS A 249 -6.68 -9.99 1.59
CA HIS A 249 -5.87 -8.81 1.91
C HIS A 249 -4.47 -9.15 2.46
N TYR A 250 -4.35 -10.21 3.25
CA TYR A 250 -3.06 -10.69 3.74
C TYR A 250 -2.35 -11.58 2.73
N THR A 251 -3.06 -12.49 2.05
CA THR A 251 -2.40 -13.51 1.23
C THR A 251 -1.85 -12.99 -0.10
N VAL A 252 -2.08 -11.72 -0.44
CA VAL A 252 -1.35 -11.02 -1.51
C VAL A 252 0.08 -10.65 -1.10
N ILE A 253 0.37 -10.54 0.22
CA ILE A 253 1.71 -10.19 0.71
C ILE A 253 2.35 -11.28 1.59
N GLY A 254 1.60 -12.30 1.98
CA GLY A 254 2.07 -13.40 2.84
C GLY A 254 1.27 -14.68 2.62
N GLY A 255 1.49 -15.69 3.46
CA GLY A 255 0.84 -16.99 3.31
C GLY A 255 1.42 -17.82 2.16
N GLU A 256 0.73 -18.89 1.78
CA GLU A 256 1.20 -19.79 0.70
C GLU A 256 1.12 -19.09 -0.67
N GLY A 257 2.20 -19.15 -1.46
CA GLY A 257 2.27 -18.65 -2.84
C GLY A 257 2.28 -17.12 -2.99
N TRP A 258 2.56 -16.37 -1.92
CA TRP A 258 2.74 -14.91 -1.97
C TRP A 258 3.87 -14.50 -2.92
N GLU A 259 4.82 -15.39 -3.17
CA GLU A 259 5.98 -15.16 -4.03
C GLU A 259 5.59 -14.81 -5.47
N GLU A 260 4.48 -15.38 -5.96
CA GLU A 260 3.97 -15.07 -7.30
C GLU A 260 3.58 -13.57 -7.40
N VAL A 261 2.94 -13.03 -6.37
CA VAL A 261 2.56 -11.61 -6.31
C VAL A 261 3.81 -10.74 -6.21
N ALA A 262 4.76 -11.14 -5.35
CA ALA A 262 6.00 -10.41 -5.14
C ALA A 262 6.85 -10.33 -6.41
N ASP A 263 6.99 -11.45 -7.13
CA ASP A 263 7.75 -11.52 -8.37
C ASP A 263 7.11 -10.65 -9.46
N TYR A 264 5.80 -10.78 -9.63
CA TYR A 264 5.06 -9.98 -10.61
C TYR A 264 5.18 -8.47 -10.33
N ALA A 265 5.04 -8.07 -9.05
CA ALA A 265 5.18 -6.69 -8.63
C ALA A 265 6.59 -6.13 -8.91
N LEU A 266 7.63 -6.91 -8.56
CA LEU A 266 9.02 -6.53 -8.79
C LEU A 266 9.35 -6.41 -10.28
N GLU A 267 9.02 -7.44 -11.07
CA GLU A 267 9.31 -7.48 -12.50
C GLU A 267 8.64 -6.31 -13.23
N TRP A 268 7.36 -6.07 -12.95
CA TRP A 268 6.63 -4.94 -13.51
C TRP A 268 7.26 -3.60 -13.10
N ALA A 269 7.54 -3.41 -11.80
CA ALA A 269 8.09 -2.17 -11.28
C ALA A 269 9.47 -1.86 -11.86
N VAL A 270 10.35 -2.84 -11.93
CA VAL A 270 11.71 -2.70 -12.49
C VAL A 270 11.67 -2.41 -13.98
N GLU A 271 10.81 -3.09 -14.75
CA GLU A 271 10.66 -2.86 -16.19
C GLU A 271 10.21 -1.43 -16.49
N HIS A 272 9.25 -0.91 -15.72
CA HIS A 272 8.69 0.43 -15.93
C HIS A 272 9.52 1.56 -15.31
N ALA A 273 10.44 1.24 -14.41
CA ALA A 273 11.38 2.19 -13.81
C ALA A 273 12.68 2.34 -14.61
N LYS A 274 12.91 1.54 -15.67
CA LYS A 274 14.09 1.64 -16.51
C LYS A 274 14.20 3.02 -17.12
N ARG A 275 15.41 3.60 -17.05
CA ARG A 275 15.71 4.91 -17.63
C ARG A 275 16.49 4.74 -18.91
N PRO A 276 16.33 5.68 -19.88
CA PRO A 276 17.28 5.80 -20.95
C PRO A 276 18.68 5.94 -20.35
N ALA A 277 19.63 5.20 -20.86
CA ALA A 277 21.02 5.40 -20.47
C ALA A 277 21.45 6.84 -20.77
N ALA A 278 22.16 7.46 -19.85
CA ALA A 278 22.61 8.84 -19.94
C ALA A 278 23.68 9.03 -21.06
#